data_7ff0331d8a966c501e65ca0750002bbf
#
_entry.id   7ff0331d8a966c501e65ca0750002bbf
#
_cell.length_a   1.000
_cell.length_b   1.000
_cell.length_c   1.000
_cell.angle_alpha   90.00
_cell.angle_beta   90.00
_cell.angle_gamma   90.00
#
_symmetry.space_group_name_H-M   'P 1'
#
loop_
_entity.id
_entity.type
_entity.pdbx_description
1 polymer ?
#
loop_
_entity_poly.entity_id
_entity_poly.type
_entity_poly.pdbx_seq_one_letter_code
_entity_poly.pdbx_strand_id
1 'polypeptide(L)'
;MLKIKFFIITISLFIFFSCAERSNSELVSKAGAPLLKGLGNHSHVISSDIHGVQKYFDQGMIMAFAFNHAESIRSFKAAQKLDPNCAMCYWG
;
A
#
# COMPACT_ATOMS: atom_id res chain seq x y z
N MET A 1 -10.81 24.41 -33.24
CA MET A 1 -10.15 24.80 -31.98
C MET A 1 -10.76 24.14 -30.75
N LEU A 2 -12.08 24.08 -30.60
CA LEU A 2 -12.73 23.47 -29.44
C LEU A 2 -12.47 21.95 -29.33
N LYS A 3 -12.42 21.22 -30.43
CA LYS A 3 -12.16 19.76 -30.48
C LYS A 3 -10.72 19.41 -30.04
N ILE A 4 -9.74 20.24 -30.31
CA ILE A 4 -8.33 20.03 -29.93
C ILE A 4 -8.15 20.27 -28.43
N LYS A 5 -8.83 21.26 -27.86
CA LYS A 5 -8.82 21.51 -26.40
C LYS A 5 -9.46 20.38 -25.60
N PHE A 6 -10.54 19.79 -26.09
CA PHE A 6 -11.17 18.61 -25.48
C PHE A 6 -10.27 17.38 -25.55
N PHE A 7 -9.54 17.19 -26.64
CA PHE A 7 -8.61 16.06 -26.82
C PHE A 7 -7.39 16.16 -25.89
N ILE A 8 -6.88 17.37 -25.68
CA ILE A 8 -5.76 17.62 -24.75
C ILE A 8 -6.17 17.41 -23.31
N ILE A 9 -7.39 17.80 -22.91
CA ILE A 9 -7.92 17.59 -21.56
C ILE A 9 -8.11 16.11 -21.25
N THR A 10 -8.62 15.32 -22.21
CA THR A 10 -8.81 13.87 -22.05
C THR A 10 -7.48 13.13 -21.95
N ILE A 11 -6.48 13.51 -22.73
CA ILE A 11 -5.12 12.92 -22.65
C ILE A 11 -4.44 13.27 -21.32
N SER A 12 -4.60 14.50 -20.82
CA SER A 12 -4.07 14.92 -19.52
C SER A 12 -4.68 14.13 -18.36
N LEU A 13 -5.95 13.78 -18.43
CA LEU A 13 -6.65 13.00 -17.40
C LEU A 13 -6.14 11.55 -17.33
N PHE A 14 -5.76 10.96 -18.46
CA PHE A 14 -5.20 9.60 -18.51
C PHE A 14 -3.80 9.49 -17.92
N ILE A 15 -3.00 10.55 -17.97
CA ILE A 15 -1.64 10.55 -17.45
C ILE A 15 -1.60 10.50 -15.92
N PHE A 16 -2.59 11.08 -15.24
CA PHE A 16 -2.68 11.03 -13.77
C PHE A 16 -3.08 9.67 -13.21
N PHE A 17 -3.81 8.84 -13.96
CA PHE A 17 -4.22 7.50 -13.52
C PHE A 17 -3.07 6.49 -13.53
N SER A 18 -2.07 6.67 -14.39
CA SER A 18 -0.94 5.73 -14.55
C SER A 18 0.09 5.81 -13.41
N CYS A 19 0.15 6.92 -12.66
CA CYS A 19 1.17 7.14 -11.64
C CYS A 19 0.91 6.35 -10.35
N ALA A 20 -0.36 6.13 -9.96
CA ALA A 20 -0.73 5.43 -8.72
C ALA A 20 -0.47 3.92 -8.80
N GLU A 21 -0.69 3.29 -9.95
CA GLU A 21 -0.42 1.85 -10.13
C GLU A 21 1.08 1.54 -10.16
N ARG A 22 1.88 2.40 -10.76
CA ARG A 22 3.33 2.25 -10.80
C ARG A 22 3.96 2.33 -9.41
N SER A 23 3.48 3.23 -8.57
CA SER A 23 3.94 3.37 -7.19
C SER A 23 3.64 2.14 -6.34
N ASN A 24 2.46 1.53 -6.50
CA ASN A 24 2.09 0.32 -5.76
C ASN A 24 2.88 -0.91 -6.23
N SER A 25 3.17 -1.06 -7.52
CA SER A 25 3.96 -2.20 -8.02
C SER A 25 5.41 -2.16 -7.53
N GLU A 26 6.02 -0.98 -7.48
CA GLU A 26 7.36 -0.80 -6.92
C GLU A 26 7.39 -1.11 -5.42
N LEU A 27 6.40 -0.64 -4.68
CA LEU A 27 6.26 -0.92 -3.26
C LEU A 27 6.14 -2.42 -2.98
N VAL A 28 5.27 -3.12 -3.71
CA VAL A 28 5.07 -4.58 -3.60
C VAL A 28 6.37 -5.32 -3.90
N SER A 29 7.12 -4.91 -4.91
CA SER A 29 8.41 -5.50 -5.24
C SER A 29 9.43 -5.34 -4.11
N LYS A 30 9.53 -4.16 -3.51
CA LYS A 30 10.42 -3.89 -2.38
C LYS A 30 10.02 -4.66 -1.12
N ALA A 31 8.74 -4.67 -0.82
CA ALA A 31 8.19 -5.33 0.37
C ALA A 31 8.21 -6.86 0.27
N GLY A 32 8.12 -7.40 -0.94
CA GLY A 32 8.08 -8.84 -1.19
C GLY A 32 6.75 -9.50 -0.80
N ALA A 33 5.67 -8.73 -0.69
CA ALA A 33 4.34 -9.24 -0.37
C ALA A 33 3.26 -8.41 -1.08
N PRO A 34 2.12 -9.02 -1.46
CA PRO A 34 1.04 -8.30 -2.13
C PRO A 34 0.32 -7.35 -1.18
N LEU A 35 -0.20 -6.24 -1.72
CA LEU A 35 -1.22 -5.43 -1.08
C LEU A 35 -2.59 -5.89 -1.54
N LEU A 36 -3.40 -6.37 -0.61
CA LEU A 36 -4.72 -6.91 -0.86
C LEU A 36 -5.75 -5.77 -0.95
N LYS A 37 -6.72 -5.93 -1.84
CA LYS A 37 -7.84 -4.98 -2.01
C LYS A 37 -9.06 -5.47 -1.24
N GLY A 38 -9.96 -4.53 -0.91
CA GLY A 38 -11.26 -4.87 -0.33
C GLY A 38 -11.22 -5.21 1.16
N LEU A 39 -10.17 -4.84 1.88
CA LEU A 39 -10.02 -5.12 3.32
C LEU A 39 -10.72 -4.09 4.23
N GLY A 40 -11.38 -3.08 3.65
CA GLY A 40 -11.97 -1.99 4.41
C GLY A 40 -10.95 -0.89 4.73
N ASN A 41 -11.27 -0.06 5.71
CA ASN A 41 -10.53 1.16 6.06
C ASN A 41 -10.01 1.18 7.50
N HIS A 42 -9.96 0.03 8.17
CA HIS A 42 -9.38 -0.04 9.51
C HIS A 42 -7.90 0.33 9.46
N SER A 43 -7.50 1.24 10.33
CA SER A 43 -6.12 1.68 10.46
C SER A 43 -5.76 1.94 11.91
N HIS A 44 -4.57 1.53 12.30
CA HIS A 44 -3.97 1.90 13.58
C HIS A 44 -2.65 2.62 13.30
N VAL A 45 -2.62 3.91 13.56
CA VAL A 45 -1.47 4.78 13.24
C VAL A 45 -0.23 4.35 14.00
N ILE A 46 0.86 4.16 13.28
CA ILE A 46 2.18 3.81 13.82
C ILE A 46 3.21 4.90 13.51
N SER A 47 4.31 4.92 14.26
CA SER A 47 5.38 5.90 14.11
C SER A 47 6.38 5.48 13.03
N SER A 48 5.96 5.51 11.77
CA SER A 48 6.85 5.28 10.62
C SER A 48 6.48 6.24 9.49
N ASP A 49 7.47 6.97 8.99
CA ASP A 49 7.33 7.88 7.86
C ASP A 49 7.69 7.19 6.53
N ILE A 50 8.08 5.92 6.57
CA ILE A 50 8.46 5.16 5.38
C ILE A 50 7.21 4.79 4.58
N HIS A 51 7.23 5.12 3.28
CA HIS A 51 6.11 4.85 2.40
C HIS A 51 5.73 3.36 2.36
N GLY A 52 4.47 3.09 2.56
CA GLY A 52 3.88 1.74 2.49
C GLY A 52 3.91 0.96 3.79
N VAL A 53 4.72 1.33 4.78
CA VAL A 53 4.81 0.62 6.07
C VAL A 53 3.46 0.59 6.77
N GLN A 54 2.77 1.73 6.84
CA GLN A 54 1.43 1.83 7.42
C GLN A 54 0.43 0.90 6.72
N LYS A 55 0.46 0.81 5.40
CA LYS A 55 -0.44 -0.06 4.62
C LYS A 55 -0.24 -1.53 4.95
N TYR A 56 1.01 -1.99 5.03
CA TYR A 56 1.30 -3.38 5.38
C TYR A 56 1.01 -3.68 6.85
N PHE A 57 1.25 -2.73 7.74
CA PHE A 57 0.88 -2.87 9.15
C PHE A 57 -0.63 -3.03 9.31
N ASP A 58 -1.43 -2.14 8.72
CA ASP A 58 -2.90 -2.21 8.75
C ASP A 58 -3.41 -3.51 8.14
N GLN A 59 -2.85 -3.95 7.01
CA GLN A 59 -3.17 -5.24 6.41
C GLN A 59 -2.86 -6.39 7.34
N GLY A 60 -1.72 -6.38 8.01
CA GLY A 60 -1.34 -7.38 9.00
C GLY A 60 -2.35 -7.47 10.14
N MET A 61 -2.77 -6.33 10.68
CA MET A 61 -3.77 -6.26 11.75
C MET A 61 -5.14 -6.81 11.28
N ILE A 62 -5.61 -6.39 10.13
CA ILE A 62 -6.88 -6.87 9.57
C ILE A 62 -6.85 -8.38 9.38
N MET A 63 -5.76 -8.92 8.84
CA MET A 63 -5.59 -10.36 8.63
C MET A 63 -5.51 -11.13 9.94
N ALA A 64 -4.90 -10.57 10.99
CA ALA A 64 -4.89 -11.17 12.32
C ALA A 64 -6.31 -11.31 12.88
N PHE A 65 -7.12 -10.25 12.82
CA PHE A 65 -8.52 -10.29 13.24
C PHE A 65 -9.39 -11.20 12.38
N ALA A 66 -9.05 -11.38 11.12
CA ALA A 66 -9.72 -12.31 10.20
C ALA A 66 -9.25 -13.77 10.36
N PHE A 67 -8.41 -14.06 11.35
CA PHE A 67 -7.80 -15.37 11.59
C PHE A 67 -6.94 -15.89 10.42
N ASN A 68 -6.55 -15.04 9.50
CA ASN A 68 -5.61 -15.36 8.43
C ASN A 68 -4.18 -15.06 8.88
N HIS A 69 -3.66 -15.88 9.78
CA HIS A 69 -2.36 -15.64 10.41
C HIS A 69 -1.20 -15.70 9.41
N ALA A 70 -1.29 -16.52 8.38
CA ALA A 70 -0.25 -16.62 7.36
C ALA A 70 -0.08 -15.29 6.59
N GLU A 71 -1.17 -14.68 6.17
CA GLU A 71 -1.15 -13.38 5.49
C GLU A 71 -0.82 -12.22 6.45
N SER A 72 -1.25 -12.32 7.72
CA SER A 72 -0.88 -11.37 8.77
C SER A 72 0.64 -11.33 8.96
N ILE A 73 1.26 -12.48 9.17
CA ILE A 73 2.71 -12.61 9.34
C ILE A 73 3.46 -12.08 8.10
N ARG A 74 2.99 -12.42 6.90
CA ARG A 74 3.59 -11.94 5.65
C ARG A 74 3.52 -10.41 5.55
N SER A 75 2.41 -9.81 5.94
CA SER A 75 2.21 -8.35 5.93
C SER A 75 3.11 -7.65 6.93
N PHE A 76 3.22 -8.14 8.17
CA PHE A 76 4.13 -7.57 9.17
C PHE A 76 5.59 -7.72 8.76
N LYS A 77 5.99 -8.85 8.19
CA LYS A 77 7.35 -9.02 7.65
C LYS A 77 7.65 -8.07 6.50
N ALA A 78 6.67 -7.79 5.65
CA ALA A 78 6.80 -6.78 4.60
C ALA A 78 7.01 -5.38 5.18
N ALA A 79 6.24 -5.01 6.20
CA ALA A 79 6.42 -3.74 6.92
C ALA A 79 7.82 -3.63 7.57
N GLN A 80 8.28 -4.69 8.23
CA GLN A 80 9.64 -4.78 8.81
C GLN A 80 10.74 -4.63 7.76
N LYS A 81 10.56 -5.23 6.60
CA LYS A 81 11.51 -5.14 5.50
C LYS A 81 11.62 -3.72 4.94
N LEU A 82 10.49 -3.00 4.86
CA LEU A 82 10.47 -1.61 4.42
C LEU A 82 11.08 -0.67 5.45
N ASP A 83 10.80 -0.90 6.73
CA ASP A 83 11.31 -0.11 7.85
C ASP A 83 11.79 -1.02 8.98
N PRO A 84 13.08 -1.37 9.01
CA PRO A 84 13.67 -2.19 10.08
C PRO A 84 13.59 -1.56 11.47
N ASN A 85 13.37 -0.25 11.57
CA ASN A 85 13.26 0.49 12.83
C ASN A 85 11.82 0.63 13.35
N CYS A 86 10.85 0.08 12.64
CA CYS A 86 9.45 0.12 13.04
C CYS A 86 9.17 -0.89 14.17
N ALA A 87 9.24 -0.43 15.42
CA ALA A 87 9.00 -1.28 16.59
C ALA A 87 7.62 -1.97 16.56
N MET A 88 6.57 -1.24 16.18
CA MET A 88 5.21 -1.79 16.09
C MET A 88 5.08 -2.90 15.03
N CYS A 89 5.89 -2.87 13.97
CA CYS A 89 5.90 -3.91 12.95
C CYS A 89 6.42 -5.25 13.48
N TYR A 90 7.25 -5.23 14.53
CA TYR A 90 7.73 -6.44 15.21
C TYR A 90 6.79 -6.90 16.31
N TRP A 91 5.98 -6.01 16.84
CA TRP A 91 4.96 -6.34 17.83
C TRP A 91 3.77 -7.10 17.21
N GLY A 92 3.38 -6.75 15.99
CA GLY A 92 2.32 -7.44 15.27
C GLY A 92 2.77 -8.84 14.84
#